data_f5c4ac4477ee82c7899b7022c77851d7
#
_entry.id   f5c4ac4477ee82c7899b7022c77851d7
#
_cell.length_a   1.000
_cell.length_b   1.000
_cell.length_c   1.000
_cell.angle_alpha   90.00
_cell.angle_beta   90.00
_cell.angle_gamma   90.00
#
_symmetry.space_group_name_H-M   'P 1'
#
loop_
_entity.id
_entity.type
_entity.pdbx_description
1 polymer ?
#
loop_
_entity_poly.entity_id
_entity_poly.type
_entity_poly.pdbx_seq_one_letter_code
_entity_poly.pdbx_strand_id
1 'polypeptide(L)'
;MRPVGFCTIYGLGGAANIVDVDSCATCLRTTVANGDLVDAKLLKGTGASGVIHKGNGVQVVYGPKVSVIKSNLEEFIESGSAAKLPSKEDYYGLKAVEKTEEKVVETTAAPAVEEKATVATTLRSPIAGTAIPLSQVDDAAFASEALGKGVAIEPAVGEVVSPINGKVVMVFDTKHAIGLESNEGVEILIHIGLDTVNLKGEGFTTHVKAGDLVEIGDKLVDFDIDFIKASGYKTTTPMVITNTFNYKNIEVVAEGTVDLGDAIVTVQ
;
A
#
# COMPACT_ATOMS: atom_id res chain seq x y z
N MET A 1 -17.91 -13.11 -2.03
CA MET A 1 -16.72 -12.28 -2.27
C MET A 1 -15.92 -12.92 -3.40
N ARG A 2 -15.62 -12.21 -4.49
CA ARG A 2 -14.82 -12.78 -5.59
C ARG A 2 -13.35 -12.76 -5.17
N PRO A 3 -12.58 -13.85 -5.36
CA PRO A 3 -11.17 -13.86 -4.96
C PRO A 3 -10.38 -12.77 -5.69
N VAL A 4 -9.64 -11.95 -4.97
CA VAL A 4 -8.85 -10.83 -5.50
C VAL A 4 -7.88 -11.28 -6.60
N GLY A 5 -7.31 -12.48 -6.48
CA GLY A 5 -6.41 -13.07 -7.48
C GLY A 5 -7.02 -13.20 -8.88
N PHE A 6 -8.29 -13.58 -8.99
CA PHE A 6 -8.97 -13.72 -10.28
C PHE A 6 -9.14 -12.37 -11.00
N CYS A 7 -9.60 -11.36 -10.29
CA CYS A 7 -9.80 -10.04 -10.87
C CYS A 7 -8.47 -9.39 -11.25
N THR A 8 -7.40 -9.65 -10.50
CA THR A 8 -6.04 -9.18 -10.81
C THR A 8 -5.54 -9.79 -12.12
N ILE A 9 -5.74 -11.09 -12.35
CA ILE A 9 -5.36 -11.76 -13.62
C ILE A 9 -6.07 -11.12 -14.82
N TYR A 10 -7.37 -10.92 -14.74
CA TYR A 10 -8.10 -10.27 -15.83
C TYR A 10 -7.69 -8.81 -16.04
N GLY A 11 -7.40 -8.10 -14.94
CA GLY A 11 -6.90 -6.74 -15.01
C GLY A 11 -5.50 -6.63 -15.64
N LEU A 12 -4.68 -7.68 -15.55
CA LEU A 12 -3.37 -7.78 -16.20
C LEU A 12 -3.47 -8.31 -17.65
N GLY A 13 -4.67 -8.52 -18.18
CA GLY A 13 -4.89 -8.99 -19.55
C GLY A 13 -4.98 -10.52 -19.69
N GLY A 14 -5.14 -11.24 -18.58
CA GLY A 14 -5.22 -12.71 -18.54
C GLY A 14 -3.92 -13.39 -18.16
N ALA A 15 -4.00 -14.65 -17.73
CA ALA A 15 -2.84 -15.39 -17.25
C ALA A 15 -1.74 -15.55 -18.31
N ALA A 16 -2.12 -15.75 -19.57
CA ALA A 16 -1.18 -15.88 -20.69
C ALA A 16 -0.42 -14.57 -21.00
N ASN A 17 -0.92 -13.44 -20.50
CA ASN A 17 -0.28 -12.14 -20.65
C ASN A 17 0.75 -11.84 -19.54
N ILE A 18 0.73 -12.58 -18.44
CA ILE A 18 1.64 -12.39 -17.30
C ILE A 18 2.94 -13.15 -17.59
N VAL A 19 4.04 -12.43 -17.71
CA VAL A 19 5.38 -12.98 -17.97
C VAL A 19 6.15 -13.19 -16.67
N ASP A 20 6.04 -12.24 -15.76
CA ASP A 20 6.74 -12.25 -14.49
C ASP A 20 5.93 -11.55 -13.40
N VAL A 21 6.05 -12.03 -12.17
CA VAL A 21 5.37 -11.45 -11.00
C VAL A 21 6.37 -11.27 -9.87
N ASP A 22 6.58 -10.02 -9.49
CA ASP A 22 7.37 -9.63 -8.33
C ASP A 22 6.60 -8.65 -7.46
N SER A 23 7.09 -8.33 -6.28
CA SER A 23 6.49 -7.33 -5.42
C SER A 23 7.55 -6.48 -4.72
N CYS A 24 7.26 -5.20 -4.56
CA CYS A 24 7.93 -4.37 -3.57
C CYS A 24 7.12 -4.35 -2.27
N ALA A 25 7.49 -3.50 -1.34
CA ALA A 25 6.82 -3.37 -0.04
C ALA A 25 5.29 -3.18 -0.13
N THR A 26 4.81 -2.51 -1.18
CA THR A 26 3.39 -2.13 -1.32
C THR A 26 2.84 -2.32 -2.73
N CYS A 27 3.70 -2.67 -3.69
CA CYS A 27 3.34 -2.78 -5.11
C CYS A 27 3.53 -4.20 -5.62
N LEU A 28 2.51 -4.75 -6.28
CA LEU A 28 2.68 -5.87 -7.16
C LEU A 28 3.35 -5.36 -8.44
N ARG A 29 4.53 -5.86 -8.76
CA ARG A 29 5.26 -5.57 -10.01
C ARG A 29 5.08 -6.73 -10.95
N THR A 30 4.54 -6.47 -12.13
CA THR A 30 4.35 -7.50 -13.14
C THR A 30 4.92 -7.06 -14.46
N THR A 31 5.54 -7.99 -15.18
CA THR A 31 5.85 -7.82 -16.60
C THR A 31 4.80 -8.57 -17.40
N VAL A 32 4.18 -7.89 -18.34
CA VAL A 32 3.17 -8.46 -19.22
C VAL A 32 3.72 -8.57 -20.65
N ALA A 33 3.21 -9.54 -21.43
CA ALA A 33 3.61 -9.71 -22.82
C ALA A 33 3.08 -8.57 -23.71
N ASN A 34 1.87 -8.12 -23.43
CA ASN A 34 1.23 -7.00 -24.13
C ASN A 34 0.57 -6.04 -23.12
N GLY A 35 1.13 -4.84 -23.00
CA GLY A 35 0.62 -3.80 -22.11
C GLY A 35 -0.77 -3.26 -22.50
N ASP A 36 -1.14 -3.30 -23.79
CA ASP A 36 -2.44 -2.80 -24.25
C ASP A 36 -3.63 -3.62 -23.71
N LEU A 37 -3.37 -4.84 -23.21
CA LEU A 37 -4.37 -5.70 -22.60
C LEU A 37 -4.63 -5.38 -21.13
N VAL A 38 -3.84 -4.50 -20.52
CA VAL A 38 -3.96 -4.14 -19.11
C VAL A 38 -5.15 -3.22 -18.88
N ASP A 39 -6.03 -3.63 -17.99
CA ASP A 39 -7.22 -2.88 -17.61
C ASP A 39 -7.04 -2.28 -16.20
N ALA A 40 -6.53 -1.05 -16.15
CA ALA A 40 -6.29 -0.35 -14.89
C ALA A 40 -7.58 -0.13 -14.06
N LYS A 41 -8.75 -0.06 -14.70
CA LYS A 41 -10.03 0.09 -14.00
C LYS A 41 -10.41 -1.20 -13.27
N LEU A 42 -10.18 -2.35 -13.89
CA LEU A 42 -10.37 -3.63 -13.23
C LEU A 42 -9.40 -3.83 -12.08
N LEU A 43 -8.11 -3.46 -12.26
CA LEU A 43 -7.11 -3.54 -11.20
C LEU A 43 -7.48 -2.66 -10.00
N LYS A 44 -7.95 -1.43 -10.23
CA LYS A 44 -8.47 -0.59 -9.15
C LYS A 44 -9.68 -1.22 -8.45
N GLY A 45 -10.54 -1.90 -9.19
CA GLY A 45 -11.70 -2.64 -8.65
C GLY A 45 -11.31 -3.83 -7.75
N THR A 46 -10.04 -4.26 -7.72
CA THR A 46 -9.53 -5.30 -6.81
C THR A 46 -9.09 -4.75 -5.44
N GLY A 47 -9.21 -3.44 -5.24
CA GLY A 47 -8.76 -2.77 -4.03
C GLY A 47 -7.36 -2.14 -4.17
N ALA A 48 -6.82 -2.05 -5.41
CA ALA A 48 -5.59 -1.34 -5.64
C ALA A 48 -5.80 0.18 -5.51
N SER A 49 -4.95 0.85 -4.75
CA SER A 49 -4.93 2.29 -4.58
C SER A 49 -4.38 3.03 -5.80
N GLY A 50 -3.51 2.37 -6.57
CA GLY A 50 -2.93 2.92 -7.79
C GLY A 50 -2.53 1.86 -8.79
N VAL A 51 -2.49 2.24 -10.08
CA VAL A 51 -1.94 1.41 -11.15
C VAL A 51 -1.04 2.29 -11.99
N ILE A 52 0.24 1.93 -12.05
CA ILE A 52 1.23 2.57 -12.89
C ILE A 52 1.56 1.61 -14.02
N HIS A 53 1.38 2.05 -15.26
CA HIS A 53 1.61 1.24 -16.44
C HIS A 53 2.56 1.98 -17.38
N LYS A 54 3.69 1.34 -17.73
CA LYS A 54 4.68 1.87 -18.67
C LYS A 54 5.19 0.75 -19.59
N GLY A 55 4.74 0.77 -20.83
CA GLY A 55 5.07 -0.31 -21.80
C GLY A 55 4.54 -1.66 -21.29
N ASN A 56 5.42 -2.63 -21.11
CA ASN A 56 5.05 -3.95 -20.59
C ASN A 56 5.21 -4.09 -19.07
N GLY A 57 5.67 -3.04 -18.40
CA GLY A 57 5.78 -3.01 -16.94
C GLY A 57 4.52 -2.45 -16.29
N VAL A 58 3.95 -3.20 -15.35
CA VAL A 58 2.75 -2.81 -14.59
C VAL A 58 3.07 -2.86 -13.10
N GLN A 59 2.76 -1.79 -12.40
CA GLN A 59 2.84 -1.74 -10.94
C GLN A 59 1.45 -1.47 -10.39
N VAL A 60 0.97 -2.39 -9.55
CA VAL A 60 -0.35 -2.29 -8.92
C VAL A 60 -0.15 -2.10 -7.42
N VAL A 61 -0.54 -0.95 -6.91
CA VAL A 61 -0.34 -0.58 -5.51
C VAL A 61 -1.47 -1.17 -4.67
N TYR A 62 -1.14 -2.16 -3.84
CA TYR A 62 -2.09 -2.83 -2.93
C TYR A 62 -1.83 -2.52 -1.45
N GLY A 63 -0.76 -1.76 -1.15
CA GLY A 63 -0.33 -1.53 0.22
C GLY A 63 0.26 -2.78 0.88
N PRO A 64 0.22 -2.86 2.23
CA PRO A 64 0.86 -3.94 3.00
C PRO A 64 0.39 -5.36 2.65
N LYS A 65 -0.78 -5.50 2.02
CA LYS A 65 -1.36 -6.81 1.62
C LYS A 65 -0.76 -7.40 0.34
N VAL A 66 0.18 -6.72 -0.28
CA VAL A 66 0.73 -7.10 -1.60
C VAL A 66 1.40 -8.47 -1.60
N SER A 67 2.10 -8.87 -0.52
CA SER A 67 2.76 -10.17 -0.42
C SER A 67 1.74 -11.32 -0.44
N VAL A 68 0.62 -11.17 0.25
CA VAL A 68 -0.48 -12.15 0.23
C VAL A 68 -1.11 -12.23 -1.16
N ILE A 69 -1.29 -11.08 -1.81
CA ILE A 69 -1.84 -11.02 -3.17
C ILE A 69 -0.86 -11.65 -4.17
N LYS A 70 0.45 -11.42 -4.03
CA LYS A 70 1.49 -12.05 -4.85
C LYS A 70 1.45 -13.57 -4.69
N SER A 71 1.53 -14.08 -3.44
CA SER A 71 1.52 -15.52 -3.18
C SER A 71 0.26 -16.19 -3.73
N ASN A 72 -0.90 -15.60 -3.55
CA ASN A 72 -2.16 -16.13 -4.08
C ASN A 72 -2.18 -16.11 -5.62
N LEU A 73 -1.56 -15.10 -6.24
CA LEU A 73 -1.48 -14.99 -7.70
C LEU A 73 -0.52 -16.04 -8.28
N GLU A 74 0.66 -16.20 -7.66
CA GLU A 74 1.66 -17.20 -8.05
C GLU A 74 1.11 -18.62 -7.90
N GLU A 75 0.55 -18.97 -6.74
CA GLU A 75 -0.09 -20.27 -6.49
C GLU A 75 -1.18 -20.56 -7.53
N PHE A 76 -1.98 -19.56 -7.87
CA PHE A 76 -3.03 -19.70 -8.85
C PHE A 76 -2.50 -19.92 -10.28
N ILE A 77 -1.42 -19.25 -10.66
CA ILE A 77 -0.74 -19.43 -11.94
C ILE A 77 -0.08 -20.82 -11.99
N GLU A 78 0.66 -21.21 -10.95
CA GLU A 78 1.38 -22.47 -10.86
C GLU A 78 0.46 -23.70 -10.80
N SER A 79 -0.70 -23.57 -10.15
CA SER A 79 -1.68 -24.67 -10.07
C SER A 79 -2.34 -25.00 -11.42
N GLY A 80 -2.05 -24.23 -12.48
CA GLY A 80 -2.71 -24.36 -13.79
C GLY A 80 -4.20 -23.98 -13.78
N SER A 81 -4.71 -23.47 -12.66
CA SER A 81 -6.09 -23.01 -12.51
C SER A 81 -6.35 -21.78 -13.39
N ALA A 82 -5.32 -21.02 -13.66
CA ALA A 82 -5.38 -19.86 -14.56
C ALA A 82 -5.78 -20.22 -16.00
N ALA A 83 -5.42 -21.41 -16.49
CA ALA A 83 -5.79 -21.90 -17.82
C ALA A 83 -7.27 -22.37 -17.91
N LYS A 84 -7.93 -22.55 -16.78
CA LYS A 84 -9.34 -22.96 -16.67
C LYS A 84 -10.28 -21.79 -16.42
N LEU A 85 -9.75 -20.55 -16.38
CA LEU A 85 -10.59 -19.37 -16.22
C LEU A 85 -11.54 -19.21 -17.41
N PRO A 86 -12.82 -18.88 -17.16
CA PRO A 86 -13.73 -18.49 -18.23
C PRO A 86 -13.19 -17.25 -18.95
N SER A 87 -13.71 -16.95 -20.14
CA SER A 87 -13.34 -15.68 -20.81
C SER A 87 -13.71 -14.47 -19.92
N LYS A 88 -13.05 -13.33 -20.17
CA LYS A 88 -13.35 -12.08 -19.43
C LYS A 88 -14.83 -11.72 -19.57
N GLU A 89 -15.38 -11.91 -20.76
CA GLU A 89 -16.77 -11.65 -21.12
C GLU A 89 -17.74 -12.57 -20.36
N ASP A 90 -17.42 -13.86 -20.28
CA ASP A 90 -18.24 -14.83 -19.54
C ASP A 90 -18.20 -14.60 -18.03
N TYR A 91 -17.02 -14.22 -17.50
CA TYR A 91 -16.83 -13.97 -16.07
C TYR A 91 -17.57 -12.72 -15.57
N TYR A 92 -17.63 -11.67 -16.37
CA TYR A 92 -18.31 -10.42 -16.03
C TYR A 92 -19.76 -10.37 -16.55
N GLY A 93 -20.21 -11.39 -17.31
CA GLY A 93 -21.55 -11.42 -17.89
C GLY A 93 -21.75 -10.41 -19.02
N LEU A 94 -20.66 -9.92 -19.60
CA LEU A 94 -20.65 -8.98 -20.70
C LEU A 94 -20.80 -9.75 -22.01
N LYS A 95 -22.02 -10.21 -22.32
CA LYS A 95 -22.34 -10.64 -23.70
C LYS A 95 -22.25 -9.40 -24.58
N ALA A 96 -21.56 -9.53 -25.71
CA ALA A 96 -21.37 -8.47 -26.69
C ALA A 96 -22.70 -7.74 -26.98
N VAL A 97 -22.78 -6.48 -26.58
CA VAL A 97 -23.76 -5.55 -27.11
C VAL A 97 -23.06 -4.83 -28.25
N GLU A 98 -23.54 -5.12 -29.49
CA GLU A 98 -23.15 -4.38 -30.68
C GLU A 98 -23.28 -2.87 -30.45
N LYS A 99 -22.33 -2.14 -31.02
CA LYS A 99 -22.33 -0.69 -31.03
C LYS A 99 -23.66 -0.16 -31.58
N THR A 100 -24.41 0.50 -30.72
CA THR A 100 -25.39 1.50 -31.16
C THR A 100 -25.15 2.73 -30.32
N GLU A 101 -24.80 3.82 -31.00
CA GLU A 101 -24.76 5.15 -30.43
C GLU A 101 -26.18 5.55 -30.05
N GLU A 102 -26.42 5.84 -28.77
CA GLU A 102 -27.49 6.77 -28.38
C GLU A 102 -27.33 7.28 -26.95
N LYS A 103 -27.14 8.59 -26.91
CA LYS A 103 -27.76 9.60 -26.06
C LYS A 103 -27.78 9.38 -24.53
N VAL A 104 -27.01 10.27 -23.89
CA VAL A 104 -27.05 10.62 -22.48
C VAL A 104 -28.50 10.80 -22.00
N VAL A 105 -28.91 9.96 -21.04
CA VAL A 105 -30.00 10.28 -20.13
C VAL A 105 -29.47 10.04 -18.70
N GLU A 106 -29.36 11.14 -18.00
CA GLU A 106 -29.12 11.25 -16.59
C GLU A 106 -30.26 10.55 -15.84
N THR A 107 -29.95 9.46 -15.13
CA THR A 107 -30.86 8.96 -14.09
C THR A 107 -30.06 8.56 -12.87
N THR A 108 -30.21 9.38 -11.87
CA THR A 108 -29.80 9.23 -10.47
C THR A 108 -30.32 7.92 -9.88
N ALA A 109 -29.42 7.06 -9.39
CA ALA A 109 -29.53 6.27 -8.18
C ALA A 109 -28.26 5.44 -7.97
N ALA A 110 -27.30 5.99 -7.25
CA ALA A 110 -26.26 5.20 -6.59
C ALA A 110 -26.91 4.40 -5.46
N PRO A 111 -26.56 3.12 -5.26
CA PRO A 111 -26.87 2.48 -3.99
C PRO A 111 -26.09 3.20 -2.90
N ALA A 112 -26.81 3.61 -1.86
CA ALA A 112 -26.27 4.23 -0.67
C ALA A 112 -25.15 3.35 -0.11
N VAL A 113 -23.92 3.84 -0.20
CA VAL A 113 -22.85 3.45 0.70
C VAL A 113 -23.27 4.03 2.04
N GLU A 114 -23.54 3.18 3.02
CA GLU A 114 -23.74 3.61 4.39
C GLU A 114 -22.58 4.52 4.76
N GLU A 115 -22.87 5.77 4.94
CA GLU A 115 -21.95 6.80 5.42
C GLU A 115 -21.63 6.44 6.88
N LYS A 116 -20.60 5.59 7.08
CA LYS A 116 -20.01 5.40 8.38
C LYS A 116 -19.50 6.77 8.79
N ALA A 117 -20.10 7.37 9.80
CA ALA A 117 -19.66 8.65 10.35
C ALA A 117 -18.15 8.57 10.55
N THR A 118 -17.39 9.32 9.74
CA THR A 118 -15.94 9.33 9.79
C THR A 118 -15.53 10.02 11.07
N VAL A 119 -15.25 9.24 12.11
CA VAL A 119 -14.57 9.76 13.29
C VAL A 119 -13.18 10.18 12.84
N ALA A 120 -12.85 11.45 13.04
CA ALA A 120 -11.53 11.94 12.71
C ALA A 120 -10.48 11.15 13.51
N THR A 121 -9.60 10.44 12.80
CA THR A 121 -8.51 9.66 13.42
C THR A 121 -7.25 10.50 13.40
N THR A 122 -6.61 10.67 14.56
CA THR A 122 -5.33 11.38 14.67
C THR A 122 -4.20 10.37 14.81
N LEU A 123 -3.31 10.35 13.83
CA LEU A 123 -2.08 9.57 13.89
C LEU A 123 -1.03 10.33 14.68
N ARG A 124 -0.31 9.59 15.52
CA ARG A 124 0.76 10.13 16.35
C ARG A 124 2.11 9.94 15.70
N SER A 125 3.10 10.76 16.06
CA SER A 125 4.47 10.56 15.57
C SER A 125 5.03 9.24 16.08
N PRO A 126 5.42 8.32 15.20
CA PRO A 126 6.01 7.04 15.59
C PRO A 126 7.49 7.15 15.94
N ILE A 127 8.13 8.29 15.64
CA ILE A 127 9.57 8.50 15.83
C ILE A 127 9.79 9.94 16.30
N ALA A 128 10.71 10.15 17.24
CA ALA A 128 11.20 11.48 17.56
C ALA A 128 12.21 11.93 16.52
N GLY A 129 12.05 13.16 16.00
CA GLY A 129 12.90 13.65 14.92
C GLY A 129 12.38 14.92 14.27
N THR A 130 12.60 15.04 12.96
CA THR A 130 12.11 16.17 12.17
C THR A 130 11.12 15.67 11.12
N ALA A 131 9.87 16.10 11.23
CA ALA A 131 8.82 15.81 10.25
C ALA A 131 9.01 16.68 9.00
N ILE A 132 8.98 16.05 7.83
CA ILE A 132 9.12 16.71 6.52
C ILE A 132 8.02 16.22 5.59
N PRO A 133 7.58 17.05 4.61
CA PRO A 133 6.63 16.63 3.58
C PRO A 133 7.18 15.45 2.76
N LEU A 134 6.31 14.53 2.33
CA LEU A 134 6.72 13.42 1.46
C LEU A 134 7.40 13.88 0.17
N SER A 135 7.03 15.05 -0.36
CA SER A 135 7.64 15.65 -1.57
C SER A 135 9.15 15.94 -1.43
N GLN A 136 9.67 15.97 -0.20
CA GLN A 136 11.11 16.17 0.09
C GLN A 136 11.88 14.85 0.24
N VAL A 137 11.19 13.71 0.22
CA VAL A 137 11.81 12.39 0.32
C VAL A 137 12.53 12.08 -1.00
N ASP A 138 13.77 11.61 -0.91
CA ASP A 138 14.58 11.24 -2.08
C ASP A 138 14.25 9.81 -2.56
N ASP A 139 12.96 9.59 -2.77
CA ASP A 139 12.38 8.38 -3.36
C ASP A 139 11.11 8.78 -4.11
N ALA A 140 11.05 8.47 -5.41
CA ALA A 140 9.97 8.90 -6.28
C ALA A 140 8.60 8.30 -5.90
N ALA A 141 8.55 7.10 -5.32
CA ALA A 141 7.31 6.45 -4.93
C ALA A 141 6.67 7.15 -3.72
N PHE A 142 7.49 7.58 -2.76
CA PHE A 142 7.02 8.36 -1.62
C PHE A 142 6.77 9.82 -2.00
N ALA A 143 7.71 10.46 -2.69
CA ALA A 143 7.61 11.87 -3.05
C ALA A 143 6.40 12.21 -3.94
N SER A 144 5.96 11.28 -4.76
CA SER A 144 4.76 11.43 -5.61
C SER A 144 3.46 11.03 -4.92
N GLU A 145 3.49 10.64 -3.65
CA GLU A 145 2.36 10.09 -2.91
C GLU A 145 1.69 8.87 -3.59
N ALA A 146 2.43 8.16 -4.47
CA ALA A 146 1.90 6.99 -5.16
C ALA A 146 1.53 5.84 -4.21
N LEU A 147 2.19 5.78 -3.06
CA LEU A 147 1.96 4.80 -2.00
C LEU A 147 0.87 5.22 -1.00
N GLY A 148 0.43 6.47 -1.09
CA GLY A 148 -0.53 7.10 -0.20
C GLY A 148 -0.03 8.42 0.36
N LYS A 149 -0.94 9.20 0.93
CA LYS A 149 -0.61 10.47 1.61
C LYS A 149 -0.02 10.20 2.99
N GLY A 150 0.80 11.12 3.46
CA GLY A 150 1.42 11.00 4.77
C GLY A 150 2.53 12.01 4.98
N VAL A 151 3.49 11.63 5.79
CA VAL A 151 4.61 12.46 6.22
C VAL A 151 5.87 11.60 6.29
N ALA A 152 7.04 12.17 6.17
CA ALA A 152 8.30 11.49 6.46
C ALA A 152 8.95 12.11 7.69
N ILE A 153 9.75 11.33 8.41
CA ILE A 153 10.46 11.77 9.60
C ILE A 153 11.94 11.48 9.41
N GLU A 154 12.78 12.50 9.60
CA GLU A 154 14.21 12.34 9.77
C GLU A 154 14.47 11.96 11.23
N PRO A 155 14.84 10.70 11.53
CA PRO A 155 14.88 10.20 12.89
C PRO A 155 16.05 10.79 13.69
N ALA A 156 15.77 11.22 14.93
CA ALA A 156 16.78 11.59 15.91
C ALA A 156 17.17 10.39 16.79
N VAL A 157 16.28 9.40 16.92
CA VAL A 157 16.47 8.17 17.69
C VAL A 157 16.08 6.95 16.86
N GLY A 158 16.73 5.82 17.13
CA GLY A 158 16.50 4.57 16.39
C GLY A 158 15.37 3.72 16.98
N GLU A 159 14.22 4.32 17.24
CA GLU A 159 13.05 3.67 17.82
C GLU A 159 11.79 4.05 17.08
N VAL A 160 10.97 3.06 16.75
CA VAL A 160 9.64 3.23 16.18
C VAL A 160 8.60 2.70 17.14
N VAL A 161 7.62 3.55 17.45
CA VAL A 161 6.46 3.18 18.28
C VAL A 161 5.16 3.21 17.46
N SER A 162 4.09 2.62 18.01
CA SER A 162 2.79 2.64 17.34
C SER A 162 2.19 4.06 17.32
N PRO A 163 1.81 4.55 16.12
CA PRO A 163 1.12 5.83 15.97
C PRO A 163 -0.38 5.76 16.24
N ILE A 164 -0.91 4.56 16.49
CA ILE A 164 -2.35 4.26 16.58
C ILE A 164 -2.64 3.20 17.63
N ASN A 165 -3.91 3.13 18.03
CA ASN A 165 -4.49 1.94 18.64
C ASN A 165 -5.04 1.05 17.53
N GLY A 166 -4.62 -0.22 17.48
CA GLY A 166 -5.03 -1.10 16.40
C GLY A 166 -4.28 -2.43 16.40
N LYS A 167 -3.94 -2.89 15.21
CA LYS A 167 -3.22 -4.16 15.04
C LYS A 167 -2.07 -4.04 14.05
N VAL A 168 -1.07 -4.88 14.24
CA VAL A 168 -0.01 -5.13 13.26
C VAL A 168 -0.57 -6.03 12.15
N VAL A 169 -0.63 -5.50 10.94
CA VAL A 169 -1.10 -6.27 9.76
C VAL A 169 0.06 -7.09 9.20
N MET A 170 1.26 -6.49 9.15
CA MET A 170 2.44 -7.10 8.55
C MET A 170 3.72 -6.56 9.17
N VAL A 171 4.70 -7.43 9.32
CA VAL A 171 6.10 -7.09 9.53
C VAL A 171 6.89 -7.71 8.38
N PHE A 172 7.68 -6.92 7.66
CA PHE A 172 8.49 -7.42 6.57
C PHE A 172 9.63 -8.30 7.11
N ASP A 173 10.00 -9.37 6.41
CA ASP A 173 11.08 -10.28 6.82
C ASP A 173 12.40 -9.56 7.04
N THR A 174 12.65 -8.52 6.25
CA THR A 174 13.81 -7.62 6.37
C THR A 174 13.62 -6.52 7.42
N LYS A 175 12.53 -6.53 8.18
CA LYS A 175 12.22 -5.70 9.36
C LYS A 175 12.25 -4.17 9.13
N HIS A 176 12.54 -3.73 7.90
CA HIS A 176 12.65 -2.32 7.54
C HIS A 176 11.29 -1.64 7.37
N ALA A 177 10.21 -2.41 7.29
CA ALA A 177 8.87 -1.86 7.13
C ALA A 177 7.84 -2.64 7.93
N ILE A 178 6.82 -1.91 8.42
CA ILE A 178 5.72 -2.45 9.20
C ILE A 178 4.39 -1.84 8.72
N GLY A 179 3.39 -2.69 8.56
CA GLY A 179 2.03 -2.30 8.23
C GLY A 179 1.12 -2.41 9.45
N LEU A 180 0.32 -1.40 9.67
CA LEU A 180 -0.62 -1.30 10.79
C LEU A 180 -2.03 -1.00 10.26
N GLU A 181 -3.05 -1.39 11.03
CA GLU A 181 -4.44 -1.01 10.78
C GLU A 181 -5.05 -0.49 12.09
N SER A 182 -5.55 0.74 12.09
CA SER A 182 -6.19 1.31 13.26
C SER A 182 -7.56 0.67 13.53
N ASN A 183 -8.09 0.86 14.74
CA ASN A 183 -9.44 0.40 15.09
C ASN A 183 -10.52 1.02 14.20
N GLU A 184 -10.26 2.19 13.63
CA GLU A 184 -11.15 2.92 12.70
C GLU A 184 -10.95 2.49 11.24
N GLY A 185 -9.96 1.62 10.96
CA GLY A 185 -9.69 1.08 9.63
C GLY A 185 -8.70 1.90 8.79
N VAL A 186 -7.91 2.79 9.41
CA VAL A 186 -6.80 3.48 8.71
C VAL A 186 -5.65 2.49 8.53
N GLU A 187 -5.26 2.24 7.28
CA GLU A 187 -4.12 1.38 6.95
C GLU A 187 -2.85 2.24 6.81
N ILE A 188 -1.83 1.91 7.57
CA ILE A 188 -0.60 2.69 7.67
C ILE A 188 0.59 1.81 7.32
N LEU A 189 1.51 2.33 6.53
CA LEU A 189 2.83 1.76 6.31
C LEU A 189 3.88 2.71 6.90
N ILE A 190 4.74 2.19 7.75
CA ILE A 190 5.96 2.87 8.21
C ILE A 190 7.14 2.17 7.54
N HIS A 191 7.95 2.90 6.78
CA HIS A 191 9.09 2.38 6.04
C HIS A 191 10.38 3.03 6.57
N ILE A 192 11.19 2.27 7.28
CA ILE A 192 12.35 2.76 8.02
C ILE A 192 13.55 2.86 7.09
N GLY A 193 13.96 4.09 6.78
CA GLY A 193 15.03 4.38 5.82
C GLY A 193 14.61 4.17 4.37
N LEU A 194 15.47 4.56 3.43
CA LEU A 194 15.28 4.37 2.00
C LEU A 194 16.21 3.26 1.51
N ASP A 195 15.68 2.34 0.69
CA ASP A 195 16.38 1.16 0.16
C ASP A 195 16.95 0.18 1.22
N THR A 196 16.56 0.33 2.47
CA THR A 196 17.05 -0.47 3.61
C THR A 196 16.61 -1.93 3.58
N VAL A 197 15.72 -2.31 2.67
CA VAL A 197 15.43 -3.72 2.32
C VAL A 197 16.72 -4.48 1.97
N ASN A 198 17.69 -3.82 1.36
CA ASN A 198 18.98 -4.39 0.97
C ASN A 198 19.86 -4.78 2.16
N LEU A 199 19.60 -4.27 3.37
CA LEU A 199 20.27 -4.67 4.61
C LEU A 199 19.81 -6.03 5.13
N LYS A 200 18.77 -6.63 4.52
CA LYS A 200 18.26 -7.99 4.85
C LYS A 200 17.95 -8.21 6.33
N GLY A 201 17.57 -7.14 7.02
CA GLY A 201 17.21 -7.15 8.44
C GLY A 201 18.35 -6.84 9.40
N GLU A 202 19.57 -6.64 8.91
CA GLU A 202 20.68 -6.20 9.75
C GLU A 202 20.45 -4.76 10.21
N GLY A 203 20.71 -4.49 11.49
CA GLY A 203 20.46 -3.20 12.12
C GLY A 203 19.00 -2.97 12.54
N PHE A 204 18.11 -3.99 12.42
CA PHE A 204 16.71 -3.89 12.84
C PHE A 204 16.32 -4.97 13.85
N THR A 205 15.59 -4.59 14.88
CA THR A 205 15.00 -5.50 15.86
C THR A 205 13.51 -5.22 16.00
N THR A 206 12.65 -6.20 15.67
CA THR A 206 11.21 -6.09 15.82
C THR A 206 10.76 -6.63 17.17
N HIS A 207 9.78 -5.95 17.79
CA HIS A 207 9.19 -6.32 19.08
C HIS A 207 7.78 -6.87 18.94
N VAL A 208 7.24 -6.85 17.73
CA VAL A 208 5.88 -7.26 17.40
C VAL A 208 5.90 -8.18 16.17
N LYS A 209 4.80 -8.88 15.95
CA LYS A 209 4.53 -9.71 14.77
C LYS A 209 3.15 -9.43 14.21
N ALA A 210 2.90 -9.87 12.99
CA ALA A 210 1.57 -9.80 12.37
C ALA A 210 0.50 -10.45 13.26
N GLY A 211 -0.61 -9.74 13.45
CA GLY A 211 -1.73 -10.12 14.30
C GLY A 211 -1.68 -9.56 15.72
N ASP A 212 -0.56 -9.02 16.19
CA ASP A 212 -0.46 -8.42 17.53
C ASP A 212 -1.33 -7.14 17.60
N LEU A 213 -2.00 -6.95 18.73
CA LEU A 213 -2.68 -5.69 19.05
C LEU A 213 -1.67 -4.73 19.64
N VAL A 214 -1.81 -3.45 19.28
CA VAL A 214 -0.92 -2.39 19.74
C VAL A 214 -1.71 -1.17 20.17
N GLU A 215 -1.17 -0.46 21.16
CA GLU A 215 -1.64 0.83 21.60
C GLU A 215 -0.63 1.93 21.20
N ILE A 216 -1.10 3.18 21.14
CA ILE A 216 -0.22 4.33 20.87
C ILE A 216 0.95 4.32 21.85
N GLY A 217 2.18 4.38 21.31
CA GLY A 217 3.42 4.37 22.09
C GLY A 217 4.03 3.00 22.32
N ASP A 218 3.35 1.89 21.95
CA ASP A 218 3.95 0.57 22.03
C ASP A 218 5.13 0.46 21.06
N LYS A 219 6.24 -0.09 21.56
CA LYS A 219 7.46 -0.28 20.77
C LYS A 219 7.25 -1.32 19.66
N LEU A 220 7.54 -0.91 18.42
CA LEU A 220 7.40 -1.76 17.25
C LEU A 220 8.75 -2.27 16.75
N VAL A 221 9.70 -1.36 16.51
CA VAL A 221 11.00 -1.67 15.90
C VAL A 221 12.07 -0.79 16.52
N ASP A 222 13.22 -1.38 16.89
CA ASP A 222 14.47 -0.65 17.08
C ASP A 222 15.33 -0.75 15.83
N PHE A 223 16.03 0.33 15.47
CA PHE A 223 16.94 0.33 14.34
C PHE A 223 18.21 1.15 14.62
N ASP A 224 19.32 0.71 14.06
CA ASP A 224 20.63 1.33 14.24
C ASP A 224 20.86 2.41 13.17
N ILE A 225 20.67 3.68 13.57
CA ILE A 225 20.83 4.85 12.69
C ILE A 225 22.25 4.91 12.11
N ASP A 226 23.26 4.67 12.95
CA ASP A 226 24.66 4.79 12.56
C ASP A 226 25.06 3.66 11.61
N PHE A 227 24.58 2.45 11.86
CA PHE A 227 24.78 1.31 10.98
C PHE A 227 24.15 1.55 9.60
N ILE A 228 22.88 2.01 9.56
CA ILE A 228 22.18 2.31 8.30
C ILE A 228 22.94 3.37 7.49
N LYS A 229 23.38 4.46 8.15
CA LYS A 229 24.16 5.53 7.50
C LYS A 229 25.54 5.03 7.05
N ALA A 230 26.22 4.25 7.86
CA ALA A 230 27.53 3.67 7.51
C ALA A 230 27.43 2.68 6.33
N SER A 231 26.27 2.03 6.17
CA SER A 231 25.96 1.14 5.04
C SER A 231 25.57 1.91 3.75
N GLY A 232 25.55 3.25 3.78
CA GLY A 232 25.27 4.08 2.62
C GLY A 232 23.78 4.36 2.37
N TYR A 233 22.91 4.04 3.31
CA TYR A 233 21.47 4.26 3.19
C TYR A 233 21.00 5.48 3.98
N LYS A 234 19.87 6.06 3.56
CA LYS A 234 19.22 7.16 4.27
C LYS A 234 18.31 6.60 5.36
N THR A 235 18.21 7.34 6.45
CA THR A 235 17.34 6.98 7.59
C THR A 235 15.96 7.63 7.52
N THR A 236 15.73 8.52 6.55
CA THR A 236 14.41 9.14 6.30
C THR A 236 13.33 8.08 6.32
N THR A 237 12.35 8.23 7.19
CA THR A 237 11.32 7.22 7.47
C THR A 237 9.94 7.74 7.08
N PRO A 238 9.43 7.40 5.88
CA PRO A 238 8.07 7.69 5.48
C PRO A 238 7.04 6.91 6.31
N MET A 239 5.96 7.62 6.73
CA MET A 239 4.73 7.06 7.24
C MET A 239 3.60 7.47 6.31
N VAL A 240 2.98 6.50 5.63
CA VAL A 240 1.93 6.75 4.63
C VAL A 240 0.65 5.99 4.94
N ILE A 241 -0.48 6.60 4.60
CA ILE A 241 -1.81 6.01 4.70
C ILE A 241 -2.12 5.33 3.37
N THR A 242 -2.06 4.01 3.32
CA THR A 242 -2.12 3.24 2.07
C THR A 242 -3.52 3.17 1.48
N ASN A 243 -4.56 3.34 2.30
CA ASN A 243 -5.96 3.40 1.87
C ASN A 243 -6.52 4.83 1.80
N THR A 244 -5.68 5.79 1.38
CA THR A 244 -5.99 7.23 1.27
C THR A 244 -7.32 7.52 0.57
N PHE A 245 -7.69 6.73 -0.43
CA PHE A 245 -8.92 6.92 -1.22
C PHE A 245 -10.22 6.66 -0.44
N ASN A 246 -10.13 6.05 0.75
CA ASN A 246 -11.28 5.84 1.63
C ASN A 246 -11.65 7.09 2.43
N TYR A 247 -10.81 8.13 2.40
CA TYR A 247 -10.93 9.30 3.26
C TYR A 247 -11.10 10.57 2.43
N LYS A 248 -11.93 11.49 2.93
CA LYS A 248 -12.21 12.78 2.29
C LYS A 248 -11.05 13.76 2.46
N ASN A 249 -10.40 13.70 3.62
CA ASN A 249 -9.29 14.59 3.95
C ASN A 249 -8.20 13.84 4.75
N ILE A 250 -6.96 14.08 4.36
CA ILE A 250 -5.76 13.66 5.10
C ILE A 250 -4.86 14.88 5.17
N GLU A 251 -4.62 15.35 6.37
CA GLU A 251 -3.89 16.58 6.65
C GLU A 251 -2.69 16.30 7.54
N VAL A 252 -1.50 16.73 7.12
CA VAL A 252 -0.30 16.75 7.94
C VAL A 252 -0.41 17.96 8.86
N VAL A 253 -0.44 17.72 10.18
CA VAL A 253 -0.69 18.77 11.19
C VAL A 253 0.57 19.19 11.94
N ALA A 254 1.70 18.53 11.70
CA ALA A 254 2.99 18.90 12.26
C ALA A 254 4.11 18.81 11.21
N GLU A 255 4.95 19.82 11.17
CA GLU A 255 6.21 19.87 10.43
C GLU A 255 7.32 20.40 11.36
N GLY A 256 8.56 20.02 11.09
CA GLY A 256 9.70 20.36 11.93
C GLY A 256 9.88 19.37 13.07
N THR A 257 10.37 19.81 14.22
CA THR A 257 10.67 18.94 15.36
C THR A 257 9.42 18.32 15.93
N VAL A 258 9.41 17.01 16.06
CA VAL A 258 8.33 16.21 16.66
C VAL A 258 8.91 15.20 17.66
N ASP A 259 8.18 14.99 18.75
CA ASP A 259 8.46 13.94 19.73
C ASP A 259 7.53 12.74 19.55
N LEU A 260 7.89 11.60 20.17
CA LEU A 260 7.03 10.42 20.18
C LEU A 260 5.64 10.77 20.73
N GLY A 261 4.61 10.39 19.98
CA GLY A 261 3.23 10.60 20.39
C GLY A 261 2.63 11.97 20.06
N ASP A 262 3.39 12.90 19.47
CA ASP A 262 2.83 14.15 18.94
C ASP A 262 1.83 13.88 17.84
N ALA A 263 0.77 14.70 17.74
CA ALA A 263 -0.17 14.62 16.62
C ALA A 263 0.55 15.02 15.32
N ILE A 264 0.53 14.16 14.31
CA ILE A 264 1.30 14.40 13.07
C ILE A 264 0.44 14.37 11.79
N VAL A 265 -0.62 13.54 11.76
CA VAL A 265 -1.56 13.46 10.64
C VAL A 265 -2.97 13.29 11.17
N THR A 266 -3.94 13.98 10.57
CA THR A 266 -5.37 13.76 10.80
C THR A 266 -6.03 13.17 9.55
N VAL A 267 -6.93 12.21 9.76
CA VAL A 267 -7.66 11.47 8.71
C VAL A 267 -9.15 11.63 8.94
N GLN A 268 -9.90 12.05 7.91
CA GLN A 268 -11.35 12.32 7.97
C GLN A 268 -12.09 11.74 6.78
#